data_39d6c46f61ee789c06662dab6edcacd3
#
_entry.id   39d6c46f61ee789c06662dab6edcacd3
#
_cell.length_a   1.000
_cell.length_b   1.000
_cell.length_c   1.000
_cell.angle_alpha   90.00
_cell.angle_beta   90.00
_cell.angle_gamma   90.00
#
_symmetry.space_group_name_H-M   'P 1'
#
loop_
_entity.id
_entity.type
_entity.pdbx_description
1 polymer ?
#
loop_
_entity_poly.entity_id
_entity_poly.type
_entity_poly.pdbx_seq_one_letter_code
_entity_poly.pdbx_strand_id
1 'polypeptide(L)'
;QTVSVTEAYPATYVTFGNRDFTTSKGFSFQYDLRRVGNVQMNAQYSLTFADGTGSGAESGLSLARTGLPNIRYIIPLDYDQRHNLSGNIDFRYGQGKEYNGPVWGKVKVFENSGVNLLATAGSGFPYSRRVRAYGITQSATPVVGLLNGSRLPWQFRMDLTANKVWYFNKNKNNFEVYLQVLNVLNAANILSVYPYTGSPDDDGFLASPQGQQSIAFTANAQAFSDLYTIRMVNPTNFSTPRLLRLGVRIGL
;
A
#
# COMPACT_ATOMS: atom_id res chain seq x y z
N GLN A 1 0.38 17.03 17.52
CA GLN A 1 0.46 16.25 18.76
C GLN A 1 -0.58 16.74 19.77
N THR A 2 -1.19 15.82 20.53
CA THR A 2 -2.09 16.15 21.65
C THR A 2 -1.29 16.40 22.93
N VAL A 3 -1.61 17.44 23.64
CA VAL A 3 -1.02 17.75 24.96
C VAL A 3 -2.12 17.88 26.00
N SER A 4 -1.83 17.47 27.23
CA SER A 4 -2.70 17.72 28.38
C SER A 4 -2.24 18.99 29.10
N VAL A 5 -3.14 19.91 29.33
CA VAL A 5 -2.90 21.17 30.02
C VAL A 5 -3.77 21.20 31.25
N THR A 6 -3.19 21.64 32.38
CA THR A 6 -3.91 21.76 33.66
C THR A 6 -4.34 23.20 33.86
N GLU A 7 -5.63 23.41 34.02
CA GLU A 7 -6.28 24.70 34.22
C GLU A 7 -7.14 24.67 35.48
N ALA A 8 -7.54 25.84 35.97
CA ALA A 8 -8.38 25.95 37.15
C ALA A 8 -9.77 25.32 36.93
N TYR A 9 -10.35 25.52 35.75
CA TYR A 9 -11.63 24.91 35.35
C TYR A 9 -11.82 25.00 33.81
N PRO A 10 -12.00 23.87 33.09
CA PRO A 10 -11.86 22.51 33.62
C PRO A 10 -10.43 22.25 34.11
N ALA A 11 -10.28 21.40 35.12
CA ALA A 11 -8.99 21.15 35.78
C ALA A 11 -7.91 20.63 34.79
N THR A 12 -8.34 19.87 33.79
CA THR A 12 -7.45 19.37 32.71
C THR A 12 -8.22 19.29 31.39
N TYR A 13 -7.56 19.60 30.31
CA TYR A 13 -8.06 19.37 28.96
C TYR A 13 -6.94 18.90 28.02
N VAL A 14 -7.32 18.26 26.91
CA VAL A 14 -6.39 17.80 25.90
C VAL A 14 -6.54 18.66 24.65
N THR A 15 -5.44 19.20 24.17
CA THR A 15 -5.40 20.05 22.99
C THR A 15 -4.22 19.69 22.08
N PHE A 16 -4.20 20.23 20.89
CA PHE A 16 -3.09 20.07 19.95
C PHE A 16 -1.96 21.07 20.25
N GLY A 17 -0.72 20.60 20.09
CA GLY A 17 0.47 21.43 20.24
C GLY A 17 1.65 20.87 19.45
N ASN A 18 2.61 21.72 19.13
CA ASN A 18 3.81 21.37 18.39
C ASN A 18 4.88 20.81 19.33
N ARG A 19 4.86 19.51 19.58
CA ARG A 19 5.82 18.82 20.46
C ARG A 19 6.60 17.70 19.81
N ASP A 20 6.13 17.21 18.64
CA ASP A 20 6.81 16.16 17.91
C ASP A 20 7.87 16.73 16.98
N PHE A 21 8.91 15.94 16.81
CA PHE A 21 10.00 16.20 15.89
C PHE A 21 10.03 15.09 14.85
N THR A 22 10.15 15.48 13.59
CA THR A 22 10.32 14.54 12.47
C THR A 22 11.46 14.99 11.57
N THR A 23 12.23 14.03 11.08
CA THR A 23 13.28 14.25 10.09
C THR A 23 13.05 13.29 8.92
N SER A 24 13.10 13.83 7.71
CA SER A 24 13.12 13.03 6.49
C SER A 24 14.41 13.32 5.72
N LYS A 25 15.14 12.25 5.37
CA LYS A 25 16.42 12.32 4.64
C LYS A 25 16.34 11.36 3.46
N GLY A 26 16.89 11.75 2.32
CA GLY A 26 16.87 10.85 1.17
C GLY A 26 17.38 11.50 -0.09
N PHE A 27 17.28 10.76 -1.17
CA PHE A 27 17.48 11.25 -2.51
C PHE A 27 16.46 10.65 -3.45
N SER A 28 16.19 11.32 -4.56
CA SER A 28 15.36 10.84 -5.64
C SER A 28 16.09 10.96 -6.97
N PHE A 29 15.84 9.98 -7.82
CA PHE A 29 16.29 9.98 -9.21
C PHE A 29 15.06 9.83 -10.10
N GLN A 30 14.98 10.69 -11.14
CA GLN A 30 13.92 10.64 -12.12
C GLN A 30 14.52 10.63 -13.52
N TYR A 31 13.99 9.77 -14.38
CA TYR A 31 14.31 9.70 -15.78
C TYR A 31 13.04 9.85 -16.61
N ASP A 32 13.03 10.85 -17.49
CA ASP A 32 11.94 11.14 -18.40
C ASP A 32 12.42 11.02 -19.84
N LEU A 33 11.94 10.03 -20.55
CA LEU A 33 12.08 9.92 -22.00
C LEU A 33 10.82 10.49 -22.65
N ARG A 34 10.94 11.67 -23.23
CA ARG A 34 9.88 12.21 -24.09
C ARG A 34 9.65 11.27 -25.26
N ARG A 35 8.47 11.32 -25.85
CA ARG A 35 8.11 10.42 -26.94
C ARG A 35 9.12 10.47 -28.08
N VAL A 36 9.79 9.32 -28.29
CA VAL A 36 10.69 9.07 -29.41
C VAL A 36 10.07 7.94 -30.22
N GLY A 37 9.63 8.25 -31.44
CA GLY A 37 8.80 7.33 -32.22
C GLY A 37 7.52 6.97 -31.47
N ASN A 38 7.35 5.71 -31.16
CA ASN A 38 6.15 5.19 -30.49
C ASN A 38 6.26 5.09 -28.98
N VAL A 39 7.44 5.30 -28.39
CA VAL A 39 7.73 5.03 -26.97
C VAL A 39 7.87 6.33 -26.19
N GLN A 40 7.25 6.35 -25.03
CA GLN A 40 7.49 7.33 -23.96
C GLN A 40 7.72 6.58 -22.68
N MET A 41 8.65 6.99 -21.84
CA MET A 41 8.96 6.34 -20.57
C MET A 41 9.20 7.38 -19.48
N ASN A 42 8.70 7.10 -18.31
CA ASN A 42 9.05 7.78 -17.07
C ASN A 42 9.46 6.74 -16.05
N ALA A 43 10.59 6.94 -15.37
CA ALA A 43 11.04 6.10 -14.29
C ALA A 43 11.49 6.96 -13.12
N GLN A 44 11.06 6.60 -11.92
CA GLN A 44 11.41 7.30 -10.69
C GLN A 44 11.85 6.29 -9.63
N TYR A 45 12.91 6.64 -8.94
CA TYR A 45 13.37 5.96 -7.74
C TYR A 45 13.56 6.96 -6.61
N SER A 46 13.10 6.63 -5.41
CA SER A 46 13.42 7.41 -4.22
C SER A 46 13.88 6.48 -3.09
N LEU A 47 14.90 6.94 -2.39
CA LEU A 47 15.34 6.38 -1.10
C LEU A 47 15.07 7.44 -0.04
N THR A 48 14.25 7.11 0.95
CA THR A 48 13.86 8.05 2.01
C THR A 48 13.93 7.36 3.37
N PHE A 49 14.48 8.05 4.36
CA PHE A 49 14.47 7.65 5.76
C PHE A 49 13.66 8.69 6.52
N ALA A 50 12.56 8.26 7.11
CA ALA A 50 11.67 9.14 7.89
C ALA A 50 11.66 8.68 9.35
N ASP A 51 12.28 9.47 10.22
CA ASP A 51 12.41 9.17 11.63
C ASP A 51 11.85 10.33 12.48
N GLY A 52 11.35 10.03 13.67
CA GLY A 52 10.80 11.07 14.55
C GLY A 52 10.28 10.54 15.86
N THR A 53 9.58 11.38 16.61
CA THR A 53 8.99 11.05 17.92
C THR A 53 7.52 10.66 17.83
N GLY A 54 6.87 10.86 16.66
CA GLY A 54 5.48 10.48 16.42
C GLY A 54 5.11 10.58 14.95
N SER A 55 4.29 9.65 14.48
CA SER A 55 3.93 9.52 13.05
C SER A 55 2.73 10.39 12.65
N GLY A 56 1.96 10.90 13.60
CA GLY A 56 0.77 11.70 13.32
C GLY A 56 0.32 12.52 14.52
N ALA A 57 -0.66 13.39 14.31
CA ALA A 57 -1.16 14.31 15.32
C ALA A 57 -1.67 13.64 16.61
N GLU A 58 -2.12 12.38 16.52
CA GLU A 58 -2.68 11.62 17.64
C GLU A 58 -1.70 10.60 18.23
N SER A 59 -0.46 10.54 17.77
CA SER A 59 0.53 9.55 18.24
C SER A 59 0.74 9.56 19.76
N GLY A 60 0.65 10.74 20.39
CA GLY A 60 0.77 10.92 21.84
C GLY A 60 -0.55 10.93 22.62
N LEU A 61 -1.70 10.72 21.97
CA LEU A 61 -3.02 10.91 22.59
C LEU A 61 -3.25 10.02 23.82
N SER A 62 -2.87 8.75 23.75
CA SER A 62 -3.00 7.81 24.87
C SER A 62 -2.12 8.20 26.04
N LEU A 63 -0.89 8.64 25.78
CA LEU A 63 0.03 9.14 26.81
C LEU A 63 -0.50 10.42 27.47
N ALA A 64 -1.00 11.35 26.65
CA ALA A 64 -1.59 12.60 27.16
C ALA A 64 -2.81 12.34 28.04
N ARG A 65 -3.70 11.41 27.67
CA ARG A 65 -4.88 11.02 28.46
C ARG A 65 -4.54 10.36 29.80
N THR A 66 -3.41 9.64 29.85
CA THR A 66 -2.93 8.98 31.08
C THR A 66 -1.97 9.85 31.90
N GLY A 67 -1.70 11.09 31.47
CA GLY A 67 -0.75 11.98 32.13
C GLY A 67 0.71 11.58 32.00
N LEU A 68 1.03 10.66 31.10
CA LEU A 68 2.40 10.20 30.87
C LEU A 68 3.15 11.16 29.91
N PRO A 69 4.47 11.28 30.07
CA PRO A 69 5.28 12.10 29.19
C PRO A 69 5.31 11.50 27.77
N ASN A 70 5.51 12.35 26.77
CA ASN A 70 5.69 11.94 25.40
C ASN A 70 6.95 11.10 25.19
N ILE A 71 6.93 10.28 24.15
CA ILE A 71 8.11 9.57 23.65
C ILE A 71 9.20 10.58 23.30
N ARG A 72 10.41 10.38 23.84
CA ARG A 72 11.55 11.26 23.63
C ARG A 72 12.70 10.60 22.85
N TYR A 73 12.48 9.43 22.25
CA TYR A 73 13.45 8.77 21.40
C TYR A 73 12.95 8.72 19.95
N ILE A 74 13.89 8.71 19.03
CA ILE A 74 13.61 8.71 17.60
C ILE A 74 13.30 7.29 17.15
N ILE A 75 12.19 7.14 16.44
CA ILE A 75 11.71 5.88 15.86
C ILE A 75 11.46 6.07 14.36
N PRO A 76 11.54 4.99 13.56
CA PRO A 76 11.03 5.03 12.20
C PRO A 76 9.54 5.37 12.22
N LEU A 77 9.11 6.29 11.36
CA LEU A 77 7.71 6.71 11.29
C LEU A 77 6.88 5.67 10.52
N ASP A 78 5.58 5.58 10.79
CA ASP A 78 4.68 4.58 10.18
C ASP A 78 4.69 4.62 8.65
N TYR A 79 5.01 5.78 8.06
CA TYR A 79 5.12 5.99 6.62
C TYR A 79 6.57 5.91 6.09
N ASP A 80 7.53 5.43 6.89
CA ASP A 80 8.93 5.26 6.48
C ASP A 80 9.08 4.11 5.47
N GLN A 81 8.68 4.36 4.23
CA GLN A 81 8.95 3.46 3.11
C GLN A 81 10.30 3.84 2.49
N ARG A 82 11.33 3.04 2.75
CA ARG A 82 12.71 3.39 2.38
C ARG A 82 12.93 3.46 0.88
N HIS A 83 12.53 2.43 0.15
CA HIS A 83 12.70 2.35 -1.29
C HIS A 83 11.35 2.44 -1.96
N ASN A 84 11.22 3.32 -2.92
CA ASN A 84 10.05 3.45 -3.77
C ASN A 84 10.52 3.57 -5.23
N LEU A 85 10.04 2.68 -6.08
CA LEU A 85 10.28 2.68 -7.52
C LEU A 85 8.95 2.75 -8.24
N SER A 86 8.89 3.58 -9.27
CA SER A 86 7.78 3.60 -10.21
C SER A 86 8.32 3.75 -11.62
N GLY A 87 7.73 3.03 -12.55
CA GLY A 87 8.08 3.09 -13.97
C GLY A 87 6.80 3.05 -14.80
N ASN A 88 6.70 3.94 -15.75
CA ASN A 88 5.60 4.00 -16.70
C ASN A 88 6.16 3.96 -18.11
N ILE A 89 5.69 3.04 -18.94
CA ILE A 89 6.04 2.92 -20.35
C ILE A 89 4.74 3.03 -21.14
N ASP A 90 4.67 4.02 -22.03
CA ASP A 90 3.59 4.19 -22.99
C ASP A 90 4.09 3.92 -24.39
N PHE A 91 3.52 2.93 -25.02
CA PHE A 91 3.75 2.62 -26.44
C PHE A 91 2.49 2.96 -27.23
N ARG A 92 2.60 3.82 -28.25
CA ARG A 92 1.44 4.29 -29.02
C ARG A 92 1.75 4.44 -30.49
N TYR A 93 0.86 3.94 -31.31
CA TYR A 93 0.85 4.22 -32.74
C TYR A 93 0.09 5.51 -33.06
N GLY A 94 0.69 6.34 -33.90
CA GLY A 94 0.09 7.59 -34.36
C GLY A 94 -1.04 7.41 -35.37
N GLN A 95 -1.55 8.53 -35.86
CA GLN A 95 -2.62 8.59 -36.88
C GLN A 95 -2.05 9.01 -38.23
N GLY A 96 -2.66 8.54 -39.30
CA GLY A 96 -2.41 9.01 -40.66
C GLY A 96 -0.97 8.80 -41.13
N LYS A 97 -0.21 9.88 -41.31
CA LYS A 97 1.20 9.85 -41.74
C LYS A 97 2.18 9.45 -40.66
N GLU A 98 1.81 9.65 -39.40
CA GLU A 98 2.63 9.29 -38.24
C GLU A 98 2.51 7.81 -37.87
N TYR A 99 1.63 7.08 -38.53
CA TYR A 99 1.48 5.65 -38.32
C TYR A 99 2.64 4.87 -38.96
N ASN A 100 3.40 4.17 -38.16
CA ASN A 100 4.55 3.35 -38.56
C ASN A 100 4.37 1.85 -38.21
N GLY A 101 3.13 1.44 -37.92
CA GLY A 101 2.78 0.07 -37.55
C GLY A 101 2.46 -0.83 -38.75
N PRO A 102 2.12 -2.11 -38.51
CA PRO A 102 1.79 -3.07 -39.53
C PRO A 102 0.51 -2.68 -40.28
N VAL A 103 0.56 -2.83 -41.61
CA VAL A 103 -0.59 -2.58 -42.49
C VAL A 103 -1.03 -3.92 -43.08
N TRP A 104 -2.32 -4.24 -42.94
CA TRP A 104 -2.90 -5.45 -43.52
C TRP A 104 -3.79 -5.05 -44.71
N GLY A 105 -3.28 -5.26 -45.91
CA GLY A 105 -3.89 -4.74 -47.11
C GLY A 105 -3.86 -3.21 -47.14
N LYS A 106 -5.01 -2.58 -47.01
CA LYS A 106 -5.15 -1.11 -46.92
C LYS A 106 -5.48 -0.62 -45.51
N VAL A 107 -5.60 -1.53 -44.54
CA VAL A 107 -6.04 -1.23 -43.17
C VAL A 107 -4.83 -1.09 -42.25
N LYS A 108 -4.73 0.05 -41.58
CA LYS A 108 -3.75 0.32 -40.53
C LYS A 108 -4.28 -0.24 -39.21
N VAL A 109 -3.91 -1.49 -38.89
CA VAL A 109 -4.56 -2.28 -37.84
C VAL A 109 -4.46 -1.63 -36.47
N PHE A 110 -3.30 -1.06 -36.11
CA PHE A 110 -3.04 -0.46 -34.81
C PHE A 110 -3.04 1.07 -34.80
N GLU A 111 -3.55 1.72 -35.87
CA GLU A 111 -3.67 3.17 -35.89
C GLU A 111 -4.47 3.67 -34.69
N ASN A 112 -4.00 4.72 -33.98
CA ASN A 112 -4.58 5.26 -32.76
C ASN A 112 -4.75 4.23 -31.63
N SER A 113 -3.89 3.22 -31.56
CA SER A 113 -3.87 2.29 -30.44
C SER A 113 -2.65 2.53 -29.56
N GLY A 114 -2.81 2.29 -28.29
CA GLY A 114 -1.76 2.43 -27.30
C GLY A 114 -1.78 1.31 -26.27
N VAL A 115 -0.61 1.04 -25.72
CA VAL A 115 -0.43 0.17 -24.56
C VAL A 115 0.40 0.93 -23.53
N ASN A 116 -0.11 1.02 -22.33
CA ASN A 116 0.57 1.63 -21.20
C ASN A 116 0.83 0.58 -20.13
N LEU A 117 2.06 0.52 -19.65
CA LEU A 117 2.49 -0.36 -18.57
C LEU A 117 3.00 0.50 -17.41
N LEU A 118 2.34 0.40 -16.26
CA LEU A 118 2.76 1.01 -15.01
C LEU A 118 3.28 -0.09 -14.08
N ALA A 119 4.53 0.02 -13.64
CA ALA A 119 5.14 -0.87 -12.66
C ALA A 119 5.53 -0.08 -11.42
N THR A 120 5.22 -0.61 -10.23
CA THR A 120 5.61 -0.03 -8.96
C THR A 120 6.22 -1.09 -8.06
N ALA A 121 7.25 -0.71 -7.31
CA ALA A 121 7.87 -1.54 -6.30
C ALA A 121 8.23 -0.68 -5.09
N GLY A 122 7.96 -1.18 -3.88
CA GLY A 122 8.27 -0.46 -2.66
C GLY A 122 8.75 -1.39 -1.57
N SER A 123 9.68 -0.92 -0.74
CA SER A 123 10.03 -1.64 0.48
C SER A 123 8.83 -1.62 1.44
N GLY A 124 8.75 -2.65 2.30
CA GLY A 124 7.68 -2.73 3.28
C GLY A 124 7.68 -1.56 4.27
N PHE A 125 6.49 -1.18 4.71
CA PHE A 125 6.29 -0.24 5.80
C PHE A 125 6.75 -0.83 7.14
N PRO A 126 7.15 0.00 8.11
CA PRO A 126 7.54 -0.47 9.43
C PRO A 126 6.33 -0.92 10.25
N TYR A 127 6.58 -1.83 11.19
CA TYR A 127 5.62 -2.22 12.21
C TYR A 127 6.32 -2.59 13.52
N SER A 128 5.59 -2.57 14.63
CA SER A 128 6.10 -2.90 15.96
C SER A 128 5.80 -4.36 16.30
N ARG A 129 6.83 -5.18 16.50
CA ARG A 129 6.63 -6.56 16.96
C ARG A 129 6.11 -6.60 18.40
N ARG A 130 5.35 -7.64 18.72
CA ARG A 130 4.75 -7.85 20.05
C ARG A 130 5.33 -9.09 20.72
N VAL A 131 5.29 -9.12 22.06
CA VAL A 131 5.86 -10.22 22.87
C VAL A 131 5.05 -11.50 22.71
N ARG A 132 3.75 -11.40 22.51
CA ARG A 132 2.81 -12.53 22.42
C ARG A 132 1.62 -12.22 21.53
N ALA A 133 0.91 -13.26 21.12
CA ALA A 133 -0.33 -13.14 20.36
C ALA A 133 -1.40 -12.35 21.13
N TYR A 134 -2.24 -11.60 20.42
CA TYR A 134 -3.39 -10.93 21.02
C TYR A 134 -4.49 -11.89 21.47
N GLY A 135 -4.64 -13.01 20.76
CA GLY A 135 -5.73 -13.95 20.96
C GLY A 135 -7.10 -13.33 20.65
N ILE A 136 -8.14 -13.96 21.16
CA ILE A 136 -9.53 -13.52 20.93
C ILE A 136 -9.81 -12.16 21.58
N THR A 137 -9.20 -11.87 22.73
CA THR A 137 -9.45 -10.65 23.52
C THR A 137 -8.76 -9.42 22.95
N GLN A 138 -7.84 -9.57 22.02
CA GLN A 138 -7.07 -8.50 21.38
C GLN A 138 -6.45 -7.49 22.38
N SER A 139 -6.08 -7.96 23.57
CA SER A 139 -5.46 -7.11 24.59
C SER A 139 -4.09 -6.63 24.11
N ALA A 140 -3.81 -5.35 24.29
CA ALA A 140 -2.52 -4.76 23.93
C ALA A 140 -1.38 -5.48 24.69
N THR A 141 -0.38 -5.96 23.95
CA THR A 141 0.80 -6.61 24.51
C THR A 141 2.01 -5.71 24.35
N PRO A 142 3.04 -5.83 25.23
CA PRO A 142 4.25 -5.04 25.11
C PRO A 142 4.95 -5.22 23.76
N VAL A 143 5.65 -4.20 23.33
CA VAL A 143 6.48 -4.21 22.12
C VAL A 143 7.80 -4.90 22.40
N VAL A 144 8.30 -5.67 21.45
CA VAL A 144 9.64 -6.26 21.46
C VAL A 144 10.59 -5.37 20.68
N GLY A 145 11.62 -4.88 21.35
CA GLY A 145 12.61 -4.02 20.71
C GLY A 145 12.08 -2.59 20.48
N LEU A 146 12.43 -2.01 19.35
CA LEU A 146 12.08 -0.65 19.01
C LEU A 146 10.66 -0.59 18.42
N LEU A 147 9.91 0.48 18.72
CA LEU A 147 8.69 0.82 18.00
C LEU A 147 9.04 0.97 16.50
N ASN A 148 8.21 0.37 15.64
CA ASN A 148 8.44 0.37 14.18
C ASN A 148 9.81 -0.23 13.75
N GLY A 149 10.38 -1.11 14.59
CA GLY A 149 11.68 -1.72 14.36
C GLY A 149 11.68 -2.88 13.35
N SER A 150 10.53 -3.40 12.97
CA SER A 150 10.37 -4.46 11.96
C SER A 150 9.72 -3.91 10.70
N ARG A 151 9.86 -4.65 9.57
CA ARG A 151 9.34 -4.20 8.28
C ARG A 151 8.52 -5.28 7.60
N LEU A 152 7.48 -4.87 6.92
CA LEU A 152 6.72 -5.70 5.99
C LEU A 152 7.61 -6.12 4.80
N PRO A 153 7.24 -7.18 4.08
CA PRO A 153 7.88 -7.54 2.82
C PRO A 153 7.76 -6.45 1.75
N TRP A 154 8.62 -6.56 0.73
CA TRP A 154 8.50 -5.73 -0.47
C TRP A 154 7.16 -5.95 -1.15
N GLN A 155 6.65 -4.87 -1.76
CA GLN A 155 5.40 -4.84 -2.51
C GLN A 155 5.70 -4.57 -3.97
N PHE A 156 5.03 -5.31 -4.87
CA PHE A 156 5.19 -5.18 -6.32
C PHE A 156 3.83 -5.13 -6.97
N ARG A 157 3.64 -4.19 -7.88
CA ARG A 157 2.43 -4.10 -8.67
C ARG A 157 2.74 -3.71 -10.09
N MET A 158 2.04 -4.31 -11.04
CA MET A 158 2.13 -4.01 -12.45
C MET A 158 0.71 -3.89 -13.01
N ASP A 159 0.41 -2.77 -13.63
CA ASP A 159 -0.87 -2.49 -14.25
C ASP A 159 -0.66 -2.26 -15.74
N LEU A 160 -1.55 -2.81 -16.57
CA LEU A 160 -1.52 -2.68 -18.02
C LEU A 160 -2.82 -2.07 -18.51
N THR A 161 -2.71 -1.09 -19.38
CA THR A 161 -3.86 -0.50 -20.07
C THR A 161 -3.58 -0.54 -21.57
N ALA A 162 -4.48 -1.15 -22.33
CA ALA A 162 -4.46 -1.12 -23.79
C ALA A 162 -5.71 -0.41 -24.29
N ASN A 163 -5.56 0.45 -25.27
CA ASN A 163 -6.69 1.17 -25.84
C ASN A 163 -6.58 1.30 -27.36
N LYS A 164 -7.74 1.41 -28.01
CA LYS A 164 -7.89 1.68 -29.43
C LYS A 164 -8.94 2.74 -29.62
N VAL A 165 -8.60 3.77 -30.40
CA VAL A 165 -9.51 4.89 -30.71
C VAL A 165 -9.84 4.87 -32.21
N TRP A 166 -11.10 5.01 -32.54
CA TRP A 166 -11.59 5.24 -33.89
C TRP A 166 -12.20 6.62 -33.98
N TYR A 167 -11.75 7.40 -34.95
CA TYR A 167 -12.27 8.73 -35.24
C TYR A 167 -13.24 8.68 -36.41
N PHE A 168 -14.31 9.43 -36.31
CA PHE A 168 -15.31 9.62 -37.39
C PHE A 168 -15.77 11.07 -37.45
N ASN A 169 -16.58 11.40 -38.44
CA ASN A 169 -17.07 12.75 -38.66
C ASN A 169 -15.92 13.79 -38.72
N LYS A 170 -14.89 13.53 -39.57
CA LYS A 170 -13.69 14.36 -39.70
C LYS A 170 -12.97 14.64 -38.37
N ASN A 171 -12.84 13.64 -37.54
CA ASN A 171 -12.20 13.68 -36.20
C ASN A 171 -12.96 14.51 -35.15
N LYS A 172 -14.23 14.87 -35.40
CA LYS A 172 -15.03 15.54 -34.38
C LYS A 172 -15.51 14.59 -33.30
N ASN A 173 -15.81 13.36 -33.68
CA ASN A 173 -16.34 12.34 -32.80
C ASN A 173 -15.35 11.17 -32.69
N ASN A 174 -15.32 10.51 -31.58
CA ASN A 174 -14.47 9.35 -31.37
C ASN A 174 -15.15 8.23 -30.58
N PHE A 175 -14.68 7.01 -30.83
CA PHE A 175 -15.07 5.81 -30.14
C PHE A 175 -13.84 5.11 -29.66
N GLU A 176 -13.68 4.96 -28.35
CA GLU A 176 -12.54 4.30 -27.72
C GLU A 176 -12.99 3.02 -27.03
N VAL A 177 -12.27 1.92 -27.29
CA VAL A 177 -12.36 0.71 -26.49
C VAL A 177 -11.06 0.59 -25.71
N TYR A 178 -11.17 0.30 -24.41
CA TYR A 178 -10.00 0.07 -23.59
C TYR A 178 -10.12 -1.20 -22.75
N LEU A 179 -9.00 -1.85 -22.57
CA LEU A 179 -8.80 -2.96 -21.64
C LEU A 179 -7.81 -2.52 -20.58
N GLN A 180 -8.22 -2.63 -19.32
CA GLN A 180 -7.37 -2.35 -18.18
C GLN A 180 -7.20 -3.62 -17.35
N VAL A 181 -5.96 -4.01 -17.10
CA VAL A 181 -5.58 -5.13 -16.24
C VAL A 181 -4.81 -4.57 -15.05
N LEU A 182 -5.45 -4.53 -13.89
CA LEU A 182 -4.80 -4.13 -12.65
C LEU A 182 -4.16 -5.35 -12.00
N ASN A 183 -2.96 -5.18 -11.44
CA ASN A 183 -2.19 -6.23 -10.83
C ASN A 183 -1.99 -7.44 -11.79
N VAL A 184 -1.35 -7.20 -12.94
CA VAL A 184 -1.11 -8.21 -14.01
C VAL A 184 -0.45 -9.48 -13.46
N LEU A 185 0.49 -9.30 -12.53
CA LEU A 185 1.24 -10.40 -11.92
C LEU A 185 0.41 -11.21 -10.91
N ASN A 186 -0.79 -10.72 -10.53
CA ASN A 186 -1.60 -11.25 -9.45
C ASN A 186 -0.80 -11.38 -8.14
N ALA A 187 0.08 -10.42 -7.86
CA ALA A 187 0.91 -10.42 -6.66
C ALA A 187 0.03 -10.20 -5.42
N ALA A 188 0.10 -11.11 -4.46
CA ALA A 188 -0.52 -10.98 -3.15
C ALA A 188 0.43 -10.19 -2.23
N ASN A 189 0.47 -8.86 -2.37
CA ASN A 189 1.31 -8.02 -1.52
C ASN A 189 0.74 -7.97 -0.11
N ILE A 190 1.61 -8.16 0.88
CA ILE A 190 1.26 -8.09 2.29
C ILE A 190 1.20 -6.62 2.72
N LEU A 191 0.02 -6.15 3.12
CA LEU A 191 -0.24 -4.78 3.57
C LEU A 191 -0.23 -4.65 5.09
N SER A 192 -0.54 -5.75 5.80
CA SER A 192 -0.56 -5.82 7.26
C SER A 192 -0.22 -7.22 7.73
N VAL A 193 0.32 -7.33 8.94
CA VAL A 193 0.68 -8.60 9.57
C VAL A 193 0.23 -8.63 11.02
N TYR A 194 0.05 -9.80 11.56
CA TYR A 194 -0.11 -9.99 13.00
C TYR A 194 1.24 -9.70 13.69
N PRO A 195 1.30 -8.74 14.62
CA PRO A 195 2.58 -8.21 15.11
C PRO A 195 3.44 -9.21 15.90
N TYR A 196 2.88 -10.29 16.40
CA TYR A 196 3.63 -11.33 17.11
C TYR A 196 4.39 -12.25 16.14
N THR A 197 3.70 -12.80 15.16
CA THR A 197 4.27 -13.75 14.19
C THR A 197 4.99 -13.04 13.04
N GLY A 198 4.49 -11.86 12.62
CA GLY A 198 4.87 -11.24 11.35
C GLY A 198 4.22 -11.89 10.13
N SER A 199 3.23 -12.79 10.36
CA SER A 199 2.42 -13.42 9.31
C SER A 199 1.16 -12.60 9.01
N PRO A 200 0.65 -12.59 7.76
CA PRO A 200 -0.60 -11.92 7.42
C PRO A 200 -1.86 -12.73 7.78
N ASP A 201 -1.74 -14.03 8.08
CA ASP A 201 -2.82 -15.00 8.23
C ASP A 201 -2.75 -15.86 9.51
N ASP A 202 -1.73 -15.66 10.35
CA ASP A 202 -1.56 -16.36 11.62
C ASP A 202 -1.05 -15.42 12.71
N ASP A 203 -1.84 -15.27 13.79
CA ASP A 203 -1.47 -14.48 14.97
C ASP A 203 -0.62 -15.25 15.98
N GLY A 204 -0.42 -16.56 15.78
CA GLY A 204 0.32 -17.46 16.67
C GLY A 204 -0.41 -17.86 17.95
N PHE A 205 -1.69 -17.49 18.10
CA PHE A 205 -2.45 -17.78 19.32
C PHE A 205 -2.67 -19.28 19.52
N LEU A 206 -3.06 -20.01 18.47
CA LEU A 206 -3.31 -21.46 18.59
C LEU A 206 -2.09 -22.25 19.06
N ALA A 207 -0.88 -21.80 18.68
CA ALA A 207 0.37 -22.42 19.14
C ALA A 207 0.81 -21.96 20.54
N SER A 208 0.20 -20.91 21.08
CA SER A 208 0.55 -20.38 22.41
C SER A 208 0.00 -21.26 23.56
N PRO A 209 0.60 -21.19 24.77
CA PRO A 209 0.07 -21.89 25.93
C PRO A 209 -1.41 -21.59 26.22
N GLN A 210 -1.82 -20.31 26.06
CA GLN A 210 -3.22 -19.92 26.24
C GLN A 210 -4.13 -20.50 25.16
N GLY A 211 -3.67 -20.56 23.91
CA GLY A 211 -4.41 -21.17 22.80
C GLY A 211 -4.60 -22.66 23.01
N GLN A 212 -3.55 -23.37 23.40
CA GLN A 212 -3.62 -24.81 23.74
C GLN A 212 -4.55 -25.07 24.90
N GLN A 213 -4.51 -24.24 25.93
CA GLN A 213 -5.45 -24.33 27.05
C GLN A 213 -6.90 -24.12 26.60
N SER A 214 -7.14 -23.12 25.74
CA SER A 214 -8.48 -22.84 25.17
C SER A 214 -8.99 -24.03 24.36
N ILE A 215 -8.14 -24.66 23.56
CA ILE A 215 -8.45 -25.86 22.79
C ILE A 215 -8.84 -27.01 23.73
N ALA A 216 -8.06 -27.23 24.80
CA ALA A 216 -8.29 -28.30 25.74
C ALA A 216 -9.62 -28.17 26.53
N PHE A 217 -10.06 -26.95 26.80
CA PHE A 217 -11.32 -26.68 27.51
C PHE A 217 -12.55 -26.58 26.61
N THR A 218 -12.36 -26.62 25.28
CA THR A 218 -13.47 -26.52 24.33
C THR A 218 -14.06 -27.88 24.04
N ALA A 219 -15.40 -27.97 24.00
CA ALA A 219 -16.11 -29.24 23.75
C ALA A 219 -15.77 -29.87 22.38
N ASN A 220 -15.44 -29.05 21.38
CA ASN A 220 -15.00 -29.51 20.07
C ASN A 220 -13.72 -28.75 19.65
N ALA A 221 -12.59 -29.35 20.01
CA ALA A 221 -11.25 -28.80 19.77
C ALA A 221 -10.96 -28.54 18.29
N GLN A 222 -11.40 -29.45 17.41
CA GLN A 222 -11.17 -29.31 15.96
C GLN A 222 -11.97 -28.13 15.40
N ALA A 223 -13.27 -28.07 15.70
CA ALA A 223 -14.10 -26.96 15.23
C ALA A 223 -13.61 -25.59 15.73
N PHE A 224 -13.11 -25.53 16.98
CA PHE A 224 -12.52 -24.30 17.51
C PHE A 224 -11.30 -23.89 16.70
N SER A 225 -10.37 -24.80 16.44
CA SER A 225 -9.15 -24.53 15.69
C SER A 225 -9.44 -24.10 14.25
N ASP A 226 -10.37 -24.78 13.58
CA ASP A 226 -10.76 -24.47 12.20
C ASP A 226 -11.41 -23.09 12.09
N LEU A 227 -12.37 -22.79 12.97
CA LEU A 227 -13.04 -21.49 13.00
C LEU A 227 -12.06 -20.34 13.37
N TYR A 228 -11.14 -20.62 14.29
CA TYR A 228 -10.11 -19.65 14.64
C TYR A 228 -9.22 -19.34 13.44
N THR A 229 -8.73 -20.36 12.73
CA THR A 229 -7.90 -20.21 11.52
C THR A 229 -8.64 -19.41 10.44
N ILE A 230 -9.91 -19.74 10.17
CA ILE A 230 -10.73 -18.99 9.22
C ILE A 230 -10.85 -17.51 9.62
N ARG A 231 -11.01 -17.23 10.90
CA ARG A 231 -11.09 -15.86 11.43
C ARG A 231 -9.78 -15.08 11.23
N MET A 232 -8.63 -15.75 11.32
CA MET A 232 -7.32 -15.10 11.16
C MET A 232 -6.99 -14.77 9.71
N VAL A 233 -7.58 -15.48 8.75
CA VAL A 233 -7.45 -15.14 7.32
C VAL A 233 -8.23 -13.85 7.04
N ASN A 234 -7.52 -12.72 7.07
CA ASN A 234 -8.12 -11.41 6.80
C ASN A 234 -7.72 -10.91 5.40
N PRO A 235 -8.68 -10.82 4.45
CA PRO A 235 -8.38 -10.34 3.10
C PRO A 235 -7.78 -8.93 3.05
N THR A 236 -8.04 -8.10 4.06
CA THR A 236 -7.49 -6.73 4.13
C THR A 236 -5.99 -6.69 4.42
N ASN A 237 -5.41 -7.80 4.87
CA ASN A 237 -3.96 -7.93 5.04
C ASN A 237 -3.21 -8.07 3.71
N PHE A 238 -3.93 -8.25 2.60
CA PHE A 238 -3.38 -8.43 1.27
C PHE A 238 -3.87 -7.35 0.31
N SER A 239 -3.07 -7.08 -0.72
CA SER A 239 -3.49 -6.22 -1.81
C SER A 239 -4.60 -6.86 -2.66
N THR A 240 -5.34 -6.01 -3.38
CA THR A 240 -6.39 -6.49 -4.30
C THR A 240 -5.81 -7.44 -5.35
N PRO A 241 -6.49 -8.56 -5.65
CA PRO A 241 -6.08 -9.49 -6.69
C PRO A 241 -6.18 -8.85 -8.08
N ARG A 242 -5.81 -9.61 -9.11
CA ARG A 242 -5.93 -9.17 -10.50
C ARG A 242 -7.37 -8.79 -10.83
N LEU A 243 -7.53 -7.61 -11.42
CA LEU A 243 -8.81 -7.10 -11.86
C LEU A 243 -8.75 -6.74 -13.35
N LEU A 244 -9.70 -7.27 -14.13
CA LEU A 244 -9.88 -6.96 -15.54
C LEU A 244 -11.06 -6.01 -15.70
N ARG A 245 -10.86 -4.95 -16.47
CA ARG A 245 -11.90 -3.99 -16.84
C ARG A 245 -11.88 -3.79 -18.34
N LEU A 246 -13.01 -4.01 -18.96
CA LEU A 246 -13.25 -3.62 -20.35
C LEU A 246 -14.23 -2.45 -20.36
N GLY A 247 -13.92 -1.42 -21.11
CA GLY A 247 -14.79 -0.26 -21.19
C GLY A 247 -14.80 0.38 -22.56
N VAL A 248 -15.83 1.19 -22.76
CA VAL A 248 -16.05 1.96 -23.97
C VAL A 248 -16.25 3.42 -23.57
N ARG A 249 -15.65 4.32 -24.35
CA ARG A 249 -15.84 5.76 -24.20
C ARG A 249 -16.23 6.35 -25.55
N ILE A 250 -17.23 7.20 -25.55
CA ILE A 250 -17.72 7.90 -26.74
C ILE A 250 -17.53 9.39 -26.52
N GLY A 251 -16.83 10.04 -27.45
CA GLY A 251 -16.70 11.50 -27.53
C GLY A 251 -17.55 12.01 -28.69
N LEU A 252 -18.42 12.98 -28.44
CA LEU A 252 -19.35 13.57 -29.38
C LEU A 252 -18.93 15.01 -29.68
#